data_cdf928b8f5ba01ba04612ce5c5d886d1
#
_entry.id   cdf928b8f5ba01ba04612ce5c5d886d1
#
_cell.length_a   1.000
_cell.length_b   1.000
_cell.length_c   1.000
_cell.angle_alpha   90.00
_cell.angle_beta   90.00
_cell.angle_gamma   90.00
#
_symmetry.space_group_name_H-M   'P 1'
#
loop_
_entity.id
_entity.type
_entity.pdbx_description
1 polymer ?
#
loop_
_entity_poly.entity_id
_entity_poly.type
_entity_poly.pdbx_seq_one_letter_code
_entity_poly.pdbx_strand_id
1 'polypeptide(L)'
;MNVKATLTLKALALGALLAASAGASAQQAAGTWAVSVGINNISPHATDALSAPSIPGSETKPGSDAEPVVNIIYNFDDHISAMLGLGNEYKHDLYGAGSLAGAGKLGTLKQLPPTLFAQYHFLDANAPVRPYVGLGITYAMFRDEKGSGTLTAISNPGGSPTTFKVDNAWGETPQLGVTWNVNQRWFVDAWVAKTYISTTVHLSTGQSANAPLNPTSEAITVGYRF
;
A
#
# COMPACT_ATOMS: atom_id res chain seq x y z
N MET A 1 -16.25 -22.39 9.93
CA MET A 1 -15.51 -22.92 8.75
C MET A 1 -14.37 -21.94 8.46
N ASN A 2 -13.11 -22.38 8.58
CA ASN A 2 -11.94 -21.53 8.75
C ASN A 2 -11.54 -20.77 7.45
N VAL A 3 -11.76 -19.47 7.42
CA VAL A 3 -11.34 -18.55 6.34
C VAL A 3 -9.81 -18.56 6.14
N LYS A 4 -9.03 -18.88 7.17
CA LYS A 4 -7.55 -19.00 7.09
C LYS A 4 -7.05 -20.15 6.20
N ALA A 5 -7.80 -21.25 6.10
CA ALA A 5 -7.42 -22.40 5.28
C ALA A 5 -7.61 -22.14 3.77
N THR A 6 -8.55 -21.28 3.39
CA THR A 6 -8.86 -20.97 1.99
C THR A 6 -7.85 -20.01 1.36
N LEU A 7 -7.24 -19.13 2.17
CA LEU A 7 -6.17 -18.24 1.70
C LEU A 7 -4.87 -19.01 1.40
N THR A 8 -4.54 -19.99 2.25
CA THR A 8 -3.32 -20.81 2.09
C THR A 8 -3.38 -21.67 0.81
N LEU A 9 -4.55 -22.16 0.45
CA LEU A 9 -4.73 -22.98 -0.77
C LEU A 9 -4.64 -22.13 -2.06
N LYS A 10 -5.11 -20.89 -2.04
CA LYS A 10 -5.04 -19.97 -3.19
C LYS A 10 -3.61 -19.47 -3.44
N ALA A 11 -2.83 -19.24 -2.38
CA ALA A 11 -1.42 -18.87 -2.47
C ALA A 11 -0.55 -20.03 -2.98
N LEU A 12 -0.85 -21.28 -2.59
CA LEU A 12 -0.17 -22.47 -3.10
C LEU A 12 -0.50 -22.77 -4.58
N ALA A 13 -1.72 -22.48 -5.04
CA ALA A 13 -2.11 -22.69 -6.43
C ALA A 13 -1.43 -21.67 -7.38
N LEU A 14 -1.16 -20.44 -6.92
CA LEU A 14 -0.39 -19.45 -7.68
C LEU A 14 1.09 -19.86 -7.79
N GLY A 15 1.66 -20.49 -6.76
CA GLY A 15 3.03 -21.01 -6.75
C GLY A 15 3.25 -22.19 -7.71
N ALA A 16 2.24 -23.00 -7.96
CA ALA A 16 2.34 -24.18 -8.84
C ALA A 16 2.29 -23.83 -10.35
N LEU A 17 1.67 -22.72 -10.74
CA LEU A 17 1.65 -22.23 -12.13
C LEU A 17 3.00 -21.63 -12.56
N LEU A 18 3.88 -21.28 -11.63
CA LEU A 18 5.19 -20.68 -11.88
C LEU A 18 6.30 -21.72 -12.21
N ALA A 19 6.02 -23.02 -12.07
CA ALA A 19 7.03 -24.08 -12.24
C ALA A 19 7.16 -24.62 -13.68
N ALA A 20 6.38 -24.17 -14.65
CA ALA A 20 6.23 -24.85 -15.94
C ALA A 20 7.02 -24.25 -17.12
N SER A 21 7.89 -23.25 -16.92
CA SER A 21 8.72 -22.71 -18.02
C SER A 21 10.21 -22.97 -17.77
N ALA A 22 10.69 -24.16 -18.11
CA ALA A 22 12.11 -24.51 -18.18
C ALA A 22 12.66 -24.10 -19.55
N GLY A 23 13.27 -22.92 -19.63
CA GLY A 23 14.00 -22.48 -20.83
C GLY A 23 14.83 -21.24 -20.54
N ALA A 24 16.15 -21.39 -20.60
CA ALA A 24 17.22 -20.38 -20.79
C ALA A 24 17.24 -19.15 -19.84
N SER A 25 18.41 -18.96 -19.23
CA SER A 25 19.04 -17.72 -18.69
C SER A 25 18.13 -16.50 -18.51
N ALA A 26 17.37 -16.46 -17.44
CA ALA A 26 16.65 -15.27 -17.09
C ALA A 26 17.40 -14.50 -15.98
N GLN A 27 18.45 -13.79 -16.33
CA GLN A 27 18.85 -12.58 -15.64
C GLN A 27 17.89 -11.49 -16.05
N GLN A 28 17.90 -10.33 -15.39
CA GLN A 28 17.08 -9.17 -15.78
C GLN A 28 17.42 -8.74 -17.20
N ALA A 29 17.12 -9.62 -18.14
CA ALA A 29 17.36 -9.44 -19.55
C ALA A 29 16.15 -8.73 -20.18
N ALA A 30 16.38 -8.00 -21.24
CA ALA A 30 15.34 -7.34 -22.03
C ALA A 30 14.23 -8.31 -22.43
N GLY A 31 12.97 -7.91 -22.27
CA GLY A 31 11.80 -8.70 -22.64
C GLY A 31 11.40 -9.78 -21.64
N THR A 32 11.94 -9.79 -20.41
CA THR A 32 11.64 -10.80 -19.42
C THR A 32 10.54 -10.36 -18.46
N TRP A 33 9.75 -11.34 -18.02
CA TRP A 33 8.76 -11.18 -16.97
C TRP A 33 9.26 -11.73 -15.64
N ALA A 34 8.82 -11.09 -14.56
CA ALA A 34 9.01 -11.61 -13.21
C ALA A 34 7.77 -11.40 -12.36
N VAL A 35 7.63 -12.24 -11.35
CA VAL A 35 6.60 -12.09 -10.31
C VAL A 35 7.29 -12.17 -8.97
N SER A 36 6.94 -11.28 -8.05
CA SER A 36 7.38 -11.36 -6.66
C SER A 36 6.20 -11.33 -5.69
N VAL A 37 6.39 -11.98 -4.55
CA VAL A 37 5.40 -12.04 -3.47
C VAL A 37 6.10 -11.74 -2.15
N GLY A 38 5.41 -11.06 -1.25
CA GLY A 38 5.96 -10.71 0.05
C GLY A 38 4.99 -9.95 0.92
N ILE A 39 5.54 -9.16 1.82
CA ILE A 39 4.77 -8.31 2.75
C ILE A 39 5.11 -6.86 2.47
N ASN A 40 4.09 -6.03 2.46
CA ASN A 40 4.19 -4.58 2.42
C ASN A 40 3.48 -3.99 3.64
N ASN A 41 4.16 -3.10 4.36
CA ASN A 41 3.62 -2.31 5.45
C ASN A 41 3.32 -0.90 4.94
N ILE A 42 2.10 -0.39 5.20
CA ILE A 42 1.70 0.97 4.87
C ILE A 42 1.47 1.74 6.17
N SER A 43 2.18 2.84 6.32
CA SER A 43 2.13 3.75 7.47
C SER A 43 1.68 5.14 7.05
N PRO A 44 0.37 5.45 7.14
CA PRO A 44 -0.13 6.80 6.87
C PRO A 44 0.35 7.80 7.91
N HIS A 45 0.41 9.08 7.51
CA HIS A 45 0.72 10.17 8.45
C HIS A 45 -0.55 10.67 9.14
N ALA A 46 -0.39 11.32 10.29
CA ALA A 46 -1.49 12.02 10.94
C ALA A 46 -2.01 13.18 10.06
N THR A 47 -3.31 13.41 10.10
CA THR A 47 -3.99 14.42 9.29
C THR A 47 -5.15 15.02 10.08
N ASP A 48 -5.50 16.25 9.80
CA ASP A 48 -6.64 16.98 10.35
C ASP A 48 -8.00 16.63 9.70
N ALA A 49 -8.01 15.64 8.82
CA ALA A 49 -9.14 15.28 7.97
C ALA A 49 -10.43 14.88 8.68
N LEU A 50 -10.36 14.35 9.88
CA LEU A 50 -11.54 14.08 10.72
C LEU A 50 -11.66 15.11 11.84
N SER A 51 -10.91 16.21 11.78
CA SER A 51 -11.06 17.29 12.72
C SER A 51 -12.45 17.90 12.56
N ALA A 52 -13.22 17.85 13.64
CA ALA A 52 -14.45 18.62 13.66
C ALA A 52 -14.06 20.10 13.55
N PRO A 53 -14.64 20.90 12.63
CA PRO A 53 -14.35 22.34 12.52
C PRO A 53 -14.57 23.11 13.83
N SER A 54 -15.29 22.49 14.76
CA SER A 54 -15.60 23.00 16.11
C SER A 54 -14.48 22.79 17.12
N ILE A 55 -13.45 21.95 16.82
CA ILE A 55 -12.35 21.66 17.77
C ILE A 55 -11.02 22.01 17.11
N PRO A 56 -10.49 23.23 17.35
CA PRO A 56 -9.22 23.66 16.79
C PRO A 56 -8.07 22.72 17.18
N GLY A 57 -7.20 22.40 16.20
CA GLY A 57 -6.04 21.51 16.40
C GLY A 57 -6.38 20.04 16.59
N SER A 58 -7.60 19.62 16.27
CA SER A 58 -7.96 18.19 16.23
C SER A 58 -7.32 17.52 15.02
N GLU A 59 -6.77 16.33 15.23
CA GLU A 59 -6.14 15.51 14.20
C GLU A 59 -6.62 14.07 14.28
N THR A 60 -6.47 13.35 13.18
CA THR A 60 -6.68 11.89 13.10
C THR A 60 -5.39 11.21 12.70
N LYS A 61 -5.01 10.19 13.42
CA LYS A 61 -3.85 9.35 13.12
C LYS A 61 -4.31 7.96 12.69
N PRO A 62 -4.20 7.60 11.41
CA PRO A 62 -4.43 6.24 10.96
C PRO A 62 -3.32 5.32 11.48
N GLY A 63 -3.68 4.11 11.90
CA GLY A 63 -2.73 3.05 12.24
C GLY A 63 -2.07 2.49 10.98
N SER A 64 -0.84 1.97 11.13
CA SER A 64 -0.19 1.19 10.07
C SER A 64 -0.77 -0.21 9.98
N ASP A 65 -0.67 -0.80 8.80
CA ASP A 65 -1.06 -2.18 8.55
C ASP A 65 -0.10 -2.85 7.56
N ALA A 66 0.09 -4.16 7.72
CA ALA A 66 1.00 -4.95 6.91
C ALA A 66 0.25 -6.12 6.26
N GLU A 67 0.28 -6.17 4.93
CA GLU A 67 -0.50 -7.12 4.14
C GLU A 67 0.38 -7.80 3.05
N PRO A 68 -0.02 -9.00 2.61
CA PRO A 68 0.60 -9.64 1.47
C PRO A 68 0.50 -8.80 0.20
N VAL A 69 1.60 -8.75 -0.56
CA VAL A 69 1.69 -8.06 -1.85
C VAL A 69 2.19 -9.02 -2.93
N VAL A 70 1.70 -8.83 -4.15
CA VAL A 70 2.17 -9.48 -5.37
C VAL A 70 2.59 -8.39 -6.35
N ASN A 71 3.80 -8.50 -6.90
CA ASN A 71 4.26 -7.59 -7.94
C ASN A 71 4.43 -8.36 -9.24
N ILE A 72 3.95 -7.77 -10.33
CA ILE A 72 4.18 -8.23 -11.70
C ILE A 72 5.17 -7.26 -12.33
N ILE A 73 6.29 -7.76 -12.82
CA ILE A 73 7.40 -6.96 -13.30
C ILE A 73 7.68 -7.33 -14.75
N TYR A 74 7.86 -6.32 -15.59
CA TYR A 74 8.34 -6.48 -16.96
C TYR A 74 9.61 -5.66 -17.17
N ASN A 75 10.68 -6.32 -17.63
CA ASN A 75 11.96 -5.70 -17.91
C ASN A 75 12.03 -5.33 -19.40
N PHE A 76 12.07 -4.03 -19.69
CA PHE A 76 12.22 -3.53 -21.08
C PHE A 76 13.65 -3.71 -21.59
N ASP A 77 14.61 -3.49 -20.69
CA ASP A 77 16.04 -3.69 -20.91
C ASP A 77 16.73 -4.02 -19.57
N ASP A 78 18.06 -4.00 -19.55
CA ASP A 78 18.86 -4.31 -18.36
C ASP A 78 18.67 -3.30 -17.22
N HIS A 79 18.18 -2.10 -17.53
CA HIS A 79 18.06 -1.01 -16.56
C HIS A 79 16.63 -0.57 -16.30
N ILE A 80 15.74 -0.70 -17.29
CA ILE A 80 14.37 -0.15 -17.22
C ILE A 80 13.35 -1.27 -17.03
N SER A 81 12.49 -1.13 -16.04
CA SER A 81 11.37 -2.03 -15.82
C SER A 81 10.09 -1.28 -15.47
N ALA A 82 8.96 -1.95 -15.69
CA ALA A 82 7.67 -1.57 -15.11
C ALA A 82 7.28 -2.61 -14.05
N MET A 83 6.72 -2.15 -12.93
CA MET A 83 6.23 -3.01 -11.87
C MET A 83 4.80 -2.62 -11.50
N LEU A 84 3.86 -3.56 -11.57
CA LEU A 84 2.51 -3.41 -11.05
C LEU A 84 2.43 -4.08 -9.67
N GLY A 85 2.27 -3.28 -8.62
CA GLY A 85 2.06 -3.73 -7.26
C GLY A 85 0.57 -3.91 -6.96
N LEU A 86 0.22 -5.10 -6.50
CA LEU A 86 -1.13 -5.48 -6.10
C LEU A 86 -1.05 -6.12 -4.71
N GLY A 87 -2.02 -5.81 -3.86
CA GLY A 87 -2.03 -6.34 -2.49
C GLY A 87 -3.45 -6.66 -2.01
N ASN A 88 -3.53 -7.12 -0.77
CA ASN A 88 -4.79 -7.20 -0.05
C ASN A 88 -5.24 -5.78 0.39
N GLU A 89 -6.45 -5.73 0.95
CA GLU A 89 -6.96 -4.51 1.59
C GLU A 89 -6.26 -4.27 2.92
N TYR A 90 -5.60 -3.12 3.05
CA TYR A 90 -5.02 -2.63 4.30
C TYR A 90 -6.12 -2.07 5.19
N LYS A 91 -6.17 -2.49 6.45
CA LYS A 91 -7.13 -2.01 7.42
C LYS A 91 -6.48 -0.98 8.34
N HIS A 92 -6.97 0.25 8.28
CA HIS A 92 -6.51 1.33 9.14
C HIS A 92 -7.52 1.63 10.25
N ASP A 93 -7.09 1.50 11.50
CA ASP A 93 -7.79 2.00 12.66
C ASP A 93 -7.45 3.49 12.83
N LEU A 94 -8.46 4.34 12.96
CA LEU A 94 -8.31 5.79 13.05
C LEU A 94 -8.38 6.22 14.51
N TYR A 95 -7.35 6.89 15.01
CA TYR A 95 -7.27 7.36 16.38
C TYR A 95 -7.24 8.89 16.45
N GLY A 96 -7.78 9.44 17.53
CA GLY A 96 -7.67 10.87 17.81
C GLY A 96 -6.23 11.28 18.09
N ALA A 97 -5.81 12.41 17.51
CA ALA A 97 -4.51 13.05 17.70
C ALA A 97 -4.68 14.56 17.86
N GLY A 98 -3.60 15.30 18.08
CA GLY A 98 -3.69 16.73 18.38
C GLY A 98 -4.55 16.97 19.63
N SER A 99 -5.53 17.86 19.54
CA SER A 99 -6.49 18.15 20.63
C SER A 99 -7.39 16.94 20.98
N LEU A 100 -7.47 15.91 20.11
CA LEU A 100 -8.20 14.67 20.34
C LEU A 100 -7.29 13.55 20.85
N ALA A 101 -6.04 13.84 21.21
CA ALA A 101 -5.15 12.84 21.78
C ALA A 101 -5.77 12.21 23.04
N GLY A 102 -5.81 10.86 23.08
CA GLY A 102 -6.47 10.13 24.17
C GLY A 102 -7.97 9.90 24.02
N ALA A 103 -8.65 10.48 23.03
CA ALA A 103 -10.07 10.23 22.76
C ALA A 103 -10.34 8.76 22.35
N GLY A 104 -9.29 8.04 21.92
CA GLY A 104 -9.39 6.66 21.49
C GLY A 104 -9.70 6.51 20.01
N LYS A 105 -10.34 5.40 19.64
CA LYS A 105 -10.62 5.05 18.24
C LYS A 105 -11.81 5.85 17.72
N LEU A 106 -11.58 6.57 16.62
CA LEU A 106 -12.60 7.36 15.92
C LEU A 106 -13.32 6.55 14.84
N GLY A 107 -12.65 5.56 14.24
CA GLY A 107 -13.24 4.76 13.19
C GLY A 107 -12.30 3.73 12.61
N THR A 108 -12.73 3.10 11.53
CA THR A 108 -11.94 2.19 10.69
C THR A 108 -12.24 2.42 9.22
N LEU A 109 -11.26 2.15 8.38
CA LEU A 109 -11.45 2.05 6.94
C LEU A 109 -10.55 0.95 6.36
N LYS A 110 -10.85 0.53 5.15
CA LYS A 110 -9.97 -0.30 4.34
C LYS A 110 -9.47 0.46 3.13
N GLN A 111 -8.22 0.23 2.76
CA GLN A 111 -7.56 0.84 1.61
C GLN A 111 -7.01 -0.25 0.69
N LEU A 112 -7.23 -0.12 -0.62
CA LEU A 112 -6.61 -0.94 -1.65
C LEU A 112 -5.89 0.00 -2.63
N PRO A 113 -4.54 0.07 -2.59
CA PRO A 113 -3.74 1.00 -3.38
C PRO A 113 -2.95 0.31 -4.50
N PRO A 114 -3.56 -0.19 -5.61
CA PRO A 114 -2.76 -0.62 -6.76
C PRO A 114 -1.83 0.50 -7.22
N THR A 115 -0.56 0.14 -7.49
CA THR A 115 0.47 1.09 -7.89
C THR A 115 1.24 0.56 -9.10
N LEU A 116 1.38 1.42 -10.11
CA LEU A 116 2.20 1.14 -11.28
C LEU A 116 3.48 1.98 -11.19
N PHE A 117 4.64 1.33 -11.23
CA PHE A 117 5.96 1.95 -11.20
C PHE A 117 6.67 1.83 -12.53
N ALA A 118 7.41 2.87 -12.90
CA ALA A 118 8.56 2.80 -13.77
C ALA A 118 9.82 2.81 -12.90
N GLN A 119 10.76 1.90 -13.15
CA GLN A 119 11.96 1.71 -12.33
C GLN A 119 13.21 1.78 -13.19
N TYR A 120 14.27 2.37 -12.61
CA TYR A 120 15.60 2.37 -13.18
C TYR A 120 16.56 1.64 -12.22
N HIS A 121 17.10 0.52 -12.70
CA HIS A 121 18.06 -0.32 -11.96
C HIS A 121 19.48 0.08 -12.31
N PHE A 122 20.26 0.40 -11.30
CA PHE A 122 21.68 0.68 -11.44
C PHE A 122 22.48 -0.61 -11.60
N LEU A 123 23.72 -0.49 -12.04
CA LEU A 123 24.66 -1.59 -12.24
C LEU A 123 24.21 -2.59 -13.33
N ASP A 124 25.13 -3.46 -13.72
CA ASP A 124 24.88 -4.47 -14.76
C ASP A 124 23.82 -5.49 -14.32
N ALA A 125 23.11 -6.07 -15.29
CA ALA A 125 22.08 -7.07 -15.04
C ALA A 125 22.59 -8.28 -14.23
N ASN A 126 23.88 -8.59 -14.32
CA ASN A 126 24.55 -9.69 -13.63
C ASN A 126 25.03 -9.36 -12.21
N ALA A 127 24.94 -8.09 -11.80
CA ALA A 127 25.38 -7.69 -10.48
C ALA A 127 24.55 -8.44 -9.39
N PRO A 128 25.20 -8.98 -8.33
CA PRO A 128 24.49 -9.72 -7.28
C PRO A 128 23.53 -8.84 -6.49
N VAL A 129 23.84 -7.55 -6.36
CA VAL A 129 23.00 -6.56 -5.66
C VAL A 129 22.80 -5.37 -6.59
N ARG A 130 21.56 -5.01 -6.84
CA ARG A 130 21.19 -3.92 -7.75
C ARG A 130 20.27 -2.93 -7.05
N PRO A 131 20.79 -1.76 -6.68
CA PRO A 131 19.95 -0.64 -6.26
C PRO A 131 19.10 -0.13 -7.42
N TYR A 132 17.94 0.43 -7.10
CA TYR A 132 17.10 1.08 -8.10
C TYR A 132 16.33 2.25 -7.51
N VAL A 133 15.87 3.12 -8.40
CA VAL A 133 14.91 4.17 -8.12
C VAL A 133 13.66 3.93 -8.95
N GLY A 134 12.52 4.33 -8.44
CA GLY A 134 11.24 4.20 -9.14
C GLY A 134 10.39 5.45 -8.97
N LEU A 135 9.52 5.67 -9.94
CA LEU A 135 8.42 6.61 -9.83
C LEU A 135 7.13 5.90 -10.22
N GLY A 136 6.16 5.93 -9.33
CA GLY A 136 4.88 5.27 -9.51
C GLY A 136 3.70 6.21 -9.48
N ILE A 137 2.57 5.69 -9.97
CA ILE A 137 1.24 6.28 -9.81
C ILE A 137 0.40 5.28 -9.02
N THR A 138 -0.12 5.74 -7.89
CA THR A 138 -0.99 4.96 -6.99
C THR A 138 -2.43 5.42 -7.15
N TYR A 139 -3.36 4.49 -7.29
CA TYR A 139 -4.79 4.75 -7.16
C TYR A 139 -5.29 4.16 -5.85
N ALA A 140 -5.47 4.98 -4.81
CA ALA A 140 -5.98 4.54 -3.53
C ALA A 140 -7.51 4.48 -3.54
N MET A 141 -8.04 3.28 -3.37
CA MET A 141 -9.48 3.03 -3.20
C MET A 141 -9.77 2.81 -1.72
N PHE A 142 -10.78 3.53 -1.20
CA PHE A 142 -11.22 3.42 0.18
C PHE A 142 -12.61 2.77 0.26
N ARG A 143 -12.81 1.93 1.29
CA ARG A 143 -14.06 1.21 1.52
C ARG A 143 -14.21 0.75 2.97
N ASP A 144 -15.40 0.21 3.31
CA ASP A 144 -15.72 -0.31 4.65
C ASP A 144 -15.48 0.73 5.77
N GLU A 145 -15.74 2.01 5.47
CA GLU A 145 -15.58 3.10 6.42
C GLU A 145 -16.67 3.01 7.52
N LYS A 146 -16.21 2.96 8.77
CA LYS A 146 -17.08 2.83 9.94
C LYS A 146 -16.66 3.83 11.02
N GLY A 147 -17.56 4.75 11.33
CA GLY A 147 -17.41 5.65 12.48
C GLY A 147 -17.61 4.88 13.80
N SER A 148 -16.95 5.34 14.85
CA SER A 148 -17.13 4.84 16.22
C SER A 148 -18.11 5.68 17.01
N GLY A 149 -18.51 5.17 18.20
CA GLY A 149 -19.26 5.97 19.17
C GLY A 149 -18.51 7.22 19.64
N THR A 150 -17.18 7.16 19.71
CA THR A 150 -16.33 8.31 20.04
C THR A 150 -16.43 9.39 18.96
N LEU A 151 -16.38 9.02 17.68
CA LEU A 151 -16.59 9.97 16.58
C LEU A 151 -17.95 10.65 16.70
N THR A 152 -19.01 9.88 16.99
CA THR A 152 -20.36 10.41 17.20
C THR A 152 -20.41 11.38 18.37
N ALA A 153 -19.85 11.02 19.50
CA ALA A 153 -19.83 11.87 20.70
C ALA A 153 -19.12 13.23 20.45
N ILE A 154 -18.13 13.24 19.56
CA ILE A 154 -17.37 14.45 19.21
C ILE A 154 -18.09 15.29 18.14
N SER A 155 -18.58 14.64 17.06
CA SER A 155 -19.11 15.34 15.88
C SER A 155 -20.62 15.57 15.88
N ASN A 156 -21.39 14.78 16.68
CA ASN A 156 -22.85 14.84 16.75
C ASN A 156 -23.35 14.40 18.15
N PRO A 157 -23.01 15.14 19.22
CA PRO A 157 -23.37 14.76 20.60
C PRO A 157 -24.88 14.59 20.78
N GLY A 158 -25.30 13.41 21.24
CA GLY A 158 -26.71 13.08 21.45
C GLY A 158 -27.52 12.82 20.17
N GLY A 159 -26.89 12.88 19.01
CA GLY A 159 -27.53 12.62 17.72
C GLY A 159 -27.32 11.19 17.19
N SER A 160 -27.71 10.96 15.95
CA SER A 160 -27.53 9.68 15.26
C SER A 160 -26.05 9.33 15.07
N PRO A 161 -25.70 8.03 14.96
CA PRO A 161 -24.32 7.62 14.71
C PRO A 161 -23.70 8.32 13.51
N THR A 162 -22.51 8.93 13.73
CA THR A 162 -21.76 9.59 12.67
C THR A 162 -21.02 8.54 11.85
N THR A 163 -21.26 8.57 10.53
CA THR A 163 -20.51 7.81 9.53
C THR A 163 -19.63 8.75 8.72
N PHE A 164 -18.66 8.19 8.00
CA PHE A 164 -17.81 8.94 7.09
C PHE A 164 -17.57 8.18 5.80
N LYS A 165 -17.20 8.92 4.75
CA LYS A 165 -16.75 8.43 3.46
C LYS A 165 -15.43 9.08 3.10
N VAL A 166 -14.56 8.35 2.43
CA VAL A 166 -13.29 8.82 1.91
C VAL A 166 -13.28 8.67 0.40
N ASP A 167 -13.02 9.76 -0.31
CA ASP A 167 -12.97 9.73 -1.77
C ASP A 167 -11.73 8.95 -2.24
N ASN A 168 -11.88 8.19 -3.32
CA ASN A 168 -10.74 7.59 -3.98
C ASN A 168 -9.84 8.67 -4.58
N ALA A 169 -8.54 8.46 -4.55
CA ALA A 169 -7.59 9.48 -5.00
C ALA A 169 -6.39 8.88 -5.74
N TRP A 170 -5.79 9.69 -6.59
CA TRP A 170 -4.51 9.41 -7.25
C TRP A 170 -3.36 10.06 -6.48
N GLY A 171 -2.20 9.39 -6.47
CA GLY A 171 -1.00 9.91 -5.85
C GLY A 171 0.26 9.53 -6.62
N GLU A 172 1.28 10.38 -6.52
CA GLU A 172 2.62 10.09 -7.03
C GLU A 172 3.41 9.34 -5.97
N THR A 173 4.22 8.34 -6.40
CA THR A 173 4.88 7.43 -5.47
C THR A 173 6.34 7.24 -5.87
N PRO A 174 7.27 8.12 -5.49
CA PRO A 174 8.69 7.84 -5.55
C PRO A 174 9.06 6.62 -4.71
N GLN A 175 10.00 5.81 -5.23
CA GLN A 175 10.45 4.55 -4.66
C GLN A 175 11.99 4.46 -4.70
N LEU A 176 12.55 3.89 -3.65
CA LEU A 176 13.95 3.45 -3.59
C LEU A 176 13.96 1.98 -3.22
N GLY A 177 14.78 1.20 -3.87
CA GLY A 177 14.85 -0.22 -3.55
C GLY A 177 16.19 -0.85 -3.91
N VAL A 178 16.31 -2.10 -3.53
CA VAL A 178 17.46 -2.95 -3.81
C VAL A 178 17.00 -4.36 -4.11
N THR A 179 17.44 -4.88 -5.24
CA THR A 179 17.24 -6.27 -5.64
C THR A 179 18.51 -7.06 -5.38
N TRP A 180 18.42 -8.15 -4.62
CA TRP A 180 19.46 -9.12 -4.44
C TRP A 180 19.19 -10.35 -5.32
N ASN A 181 20.04 -10.58 -6.32
CA ASN A 181 19.99 -11.71 -7.22
C ASN A 181 20.59 -12.96 -6.53
N VAL A 182 19.73 -13.85 -6.05
CA VAL A 182 20.14 -15.12 -5.43
C VAL A 182 20.73 -16.06 -6.49
N ASN A 183 20.12 -16.09 -7.67
CA ASN A 183 20.60 -16.78 -8.87
C ASN A 183 19.94 -16.14 -10.11
N GLN A 184 20.09 -16.75 -11.28
CA GLN A 184 19.54 -16.21 -12.52
C GLN A 184 18.03 -16.03 -12.51
N ARG A 185 17.28 -16.81 -11.71
CA ARG A 185 15.80 -16.79 -11.67
C ARG A 185 15.25 -16.21 -10.38
N TRP A 186 15.85 -16.53 -9.23
CA TRP A 186 15.34 -16.10 -7.93
C TRP A 186 16.02 -14.83 -7.46
N PHE A 187 15.24 -13.95 -6.91
CA PHE A 187 15.72 -12.71 -6.29
C PHE A 187 14.92 -12.39 -5.02
N VAL A 188 15.55 -11.63 -4.14
CA VAL A 188 14.91 -10.95 -3.02
C VAL A 188 14.93 -9.47 -3.32
N ASP A 189 13.83 -8.80 -3.06
CA ASP A 189 13.68 -7.38 -3.28
C ASP A 189 13.20 -6.68 -2.01
N ALA A 190 13.81 -5.55 -1.67
CA ALA A 190 13.40 -4.71 -0.56
C ALA A 190 13.32 -3.25 -1.02
N TRP A 191 12.24 -2.56 -0.63
CA TRP A 191 12.04 -1.18 -1.04
C TRP A 191 11.26 -0.36 -0.01
N VAL A 192 11.45 0.96 -0.12
CA VAL A 192 10.66 1.98 0.56
C VAL A 192 10.09 2.93 -0.48
N ALA A 193 8.85 3.33 -0.28
CA ALA A 193 8.18 4.30 -1.15
C ALA A 193 7.41 5.32 -0.30
N LYS A 194 7.27 6.53 -0.85
CA LYS A 194 6.47 7.61 -0.27
C LYS A 194 5.39 7.98 -1.26
N THR A 195 4.13 7.82 -0.88
CA THR A 195 3.02 8.26 -1.74
C THR A 195 2.58 9.65 -1.34
N TYR A 196 2.59 10.59 -2.28
CA TYR A 196 2.02 11.93 -2.11
C TYR A 196 0.59 11.90 -2.60
N ILE A 197 -0.36 11.89 -1.66
CA ILE A 197 -1.78 11.72 -1.95
C ILE A 197 -2.62 12.55 -0.99
N SER A 198 -3.61 13.22 -1.55
CA SER A 198 -4.62 13.94 -0.78
C SER A 198 -6.01 13.46 -1.21
N THR A 199 -6.89 13.27 -0.24
CA THR A 199 -8.27 12.85 -0.46
C THR A 199 -9.23 13.74 0.29
N THR A 200 -10.53 13.62 0.05
CA THR A 200 -11.57 14.32 0.81
C THR A 200 -12.32 13.31 1.69
N VAL A 201 -12.50 13.67 2.94
CA VAL A 201 -13.34 12.93 3.89
C VAL A 201 -14.65 13.67 4.10
N HIS A 202 -15.75 12.94 3.97
CA HIS A 202 -17.11 13.46 4.16
C HIS A 202 -17.76 12.80 5.37
N LEU A 203 -18.25 13.59 6.31
CA LEU A 203 -19.00 13.13 7.48
C LEU A 203 -20.51 13.19 7.21
N SER A 204 -21.27 12.25 7.77
CA SER A 204 -22.75 12.25 7.68
C SER A 204 -23.40 13.46 8.35
N THR A 205 -22.66 14.24 9.13
CA THR A 205 -23.07 15.53 9.71
C THR A 205 -23.00 16.70 8.72
N GLY A 206 -22.62 16.44 7.45
CA GLY A 206 -22.50 17.44 6.38
C GLY A 206 -21.16 18.16 6.31
N GLN A 207 -20.19 17.79 7.15
CA GLN A 207 -18.83 18.34 7.13
C GLN A 207 -17.98 17.59 6.14
N SER A 208 -17.03 18.28 5.51
CA SER A 208 -15.99 17.66 4.67
C SER A 208 -14.62 18.33 4.92
N ALA A 209 -13.56 17.55 4.83
CA ALA A 209 -12.20 18.02 5.01
C ALA A 209 -11.23 17.34 4.06
N ASN A 210 -10.20 18.08 3.65
CA ASN A 210 -9.11 17.55 2.86
C ASN A 210 -8.12 16.81 3.74
N ALA A 211 -7.71 15.61 3.31
CA ALA A 211 -6.85 14.69 4.06
C ALA A 211 -5.56 14.38 3.30
N PRO A 212 -4.45 15.08 3.55
CA PRO A 212 -3.14 14.73 3.02
C PRO A 212 -2.60 13.50 3.78
N LEU A 213 -2.82 12.30 3.26
CA LEU A 213 -2.46 11.04 3.93
C LEU A 213 -0.97 10.73 3.85
N ASN A 214 -0.34 11.02 2.72
CA ASN A 214 1.09 10.88 2.44
C ASN A 214 1.76 9.65 3.11
N PRO A 215 1.28 8.42 2.89
CA PRO A 215 1.80 7.24 3.55
C PRO A 215 3.24 6.92 3.12
N THR A 216 3.98 6.30 4.04
CA THR A 216 5.22 5.58 3.72
C THR A 216 4.89 4.10 3.62
N SER A 217 5.44 3.43 2.61
CA SER A 217 5.31 2.00 2.38
C SER A 217 6.69 1.35 2.41
N GLU A 218 6.78 0.18 3.03
CA GLU A 218 8.01 -0.60 3.14
C GLU A 218 7.70 -2.06 2.83
N ALA A 219 8.46 -2.68 1.92
CA ALA A 219 8.21 -4.07 1.55
C ALA A 219 9.48 -4.90 1.46
N ILE A 220 9.30 -6.18 1.67
CA ILE A 220 10.25 -7.22 1.34
C ILE A 220 9.53 -8.33 0.57
N THR A 221 10.10 -8.74 -0.56
CA THR A 221 9.50 -9.74 -1.44
C THR A 221 10.54 -10.73 -1.94
N VAL A 222 10.08 -11.91 -2.32
CA VAL A 222 10.86 -12.92 -3.05
C VAL A 222 10.25 -13.07 -4.42
N GLY A 223 11.06 -13.05 -5.45
CA GLY A 223 10.60 -13.07 -6.82
C GLY A 223 11.28 -14.14 -7.69
N TYR A 224 10.61 -14.42 -8.78
CA TYR A 224 11.04 -15.37 -9.81
C TYR A 224 10.91 -14.74 -11.20
N ARG A 225 11.93 -14.95 -12.03
CA ARG A 225 12.04 -14.52 -13.43
C ARG A 225 11.77 -15.68 -14.37
N PHE A 226 11.05 -15.40 -15.45
CA PHE A 226 10.66 -16.36 -16.48
C PHE A 226 11.52 -16.28 -17.72
#